data_1265e224df443f25ed86ed00c0718f08
#
_entry.id   1265e224df443f25ed86ed00c0718f08
#
_cell.length_a   1.000
_cell.length_b   1.000
_cell.length_c   1.000
_cell.angle_alpha   90.00
_cell.angle_beta   90.00
_cell.angle_gamma   90.00
#
_symmetry.space_group_name_H-M   'P 1'
#
loop_
_entity.id
_entity.type
_entity.pdbx_description
1 polymer ?
#
loop_
_entity_poly.entity_id
_entity_poly.type
_entity_poly.pdbx_seq_one_letter_code
_entity_poly.pdbx_strand_id
1 'polypeptide(L)'
;GKAVSTTQGGLTRSMEYDAAGRVISLTNENGSHSDFSYDALDRLVQQGGFDGRTQRYHYDLTGKLTQSEDEGLVTLWYYDESDRITHRTVNGEPAEQWQYDDHGWLTDISHLSEGHRVAVHYGYDDKGRLTGERQTVENPETGELLWQHET
;
A
#
# COMPACT_ATOMS: atom_id res chain seq x y z
N GLY A 1 -28.41 -4.13 9.83
CA GLY A 1 -27.76 -3.55 8.66
C GLY A 1 -28.73 -3.17 7.57
N LYS A 2 -28.25 -2.38 6.63
CA LYS A 2 -29.02 -2.00 5.44
C LYS A 2 -28.56 -2.80 4.24
N ALA A 3 -29.52 -3.16 3.40
CA ALA A 3 -29.23 -3.75 2.10
C ALA A 3 -29.71 -2.79 1.00
N VAL A 4 -28.85 -2.54 0.02
CA VAL A 4 -29.20 -1.69 -1.12
C VAL A 4 -28.84 -2.46 -2.39
N SER A 5 -29.74 -2.50 -3.36
CA SER A 5 -29.47 -3.12 -4.65
C SER A 5 -29.66 -2.12 -5.79
N THR A 6 -28.82 -2.25 -6.81
CA THR A 6 -28.92 -1.46 -8.03
C THR A 6 -28.87 -2.39 -9.23
N THR A 7 -29.59 -2.02 -10.28
CA THR A 7 -29.60 -2.76 -11.54
C THR A 7 -29.10 -1.85 -12.65
N GLN A 8 -28.13 -2.33 -13.43
CA GLN A 8 -27.57 -1.58 -14.54
C GLN A 8 -27.32 -2.56 -15.70
N GLY A 9 -27.84 -2.25 -16.88
CA GLY A 9 -27.68 -3.10 -18.06
C GLY A 9 -28.23 -4.51 -17.91
N GLY A 10 -29.26 -4.69 -17.08
CA GLY A 10 -29.83 -6.00 -16.79
C GLY A 10 -29.09 -6.80 -15.74
N LEU A 11 -28.00 -6.25 -15.19
CA LEU A 11 -27.19 -6.90 -14.15
C LEU A 11 -27.50 -6.29 -12.79
N THR A 12 -27.53 -7.13 -11.76
CA THR A 12 -27.86 -6.69 -10.40
C THR A 12 -26.62 -6.77 -9.50
N ARG A 13 -26.39 -5.67 -8.78
CA ARG A 13 -25.37 -5.60 -7.72
C ARG A 13 -26.06 -5.23 -6.42
N SER A 14 -25.59 -5.80 -5.32
CA SER A 14 -26.12 -5.47 -4.01
C SER A 14 -24.99 -5.20 -3.03
N MET A 15 -25.32 -4.34 -2.05
CA MET A 15 -24.40 -4.00 -0.97
C MET A 15 -25.15 -4.14 0.35
N GLU A 16 -24.45 -4.65 1.36
CA GLU A 16 -24.98 -4.70 2.71
C GLU A 16 -24.12 -3.81 3.61
N TYR A 17 -24.76 -3.17 4.57
CA TYR A 17 -24.14 -2.21 5.47
C TYR A 17 -24.38 -2.63 6.91
N ASP A 18 -23.43 -2.34 7.79
CA ASP A 18 -23.63 -2.52 9.24
C ASP A 18 -24.41 -1.33 9.82
N ALA A 19 -24.63 -1.37 11.14
CA ALA A 19 -25.38 -0.31 11.82
C ALA A 19 -24.69 1.04 11.79
N ALA A 20 -23.37 1.09 11.56
CA ALA A 20 -22.61 2.32 11.45
C ALA A 20 -22.54 2.86 10.01
N GLY A 21 -23.18 2.18 9.06
CA GLY A 21 -23.19 2.60 7.66
C GLY A 21 -22.00 2.14 6.85
N ARG A 22 -21.17 1.23 7.38
CA ARG A 22 -20.00 0.70 6.66
C ARG A 22 -20.40 -0.48 5.80
N VAL A 23 -19.80 -0.58 4.61
CA VAL A 23 -20.06 -1.72 3.71
C VAL A 23 -19.47 -2.98 4.33
N ILE A 24 -20.28 -4.01 4.51
CA ILE A 24 -19.85 -5.32 5.04
C ILE A 24 -19.89 -6.42 3.99
N SER A 25 -20.65 -6.23 2.91
CA SER A 25 -20.71 -7.21 1.83
C SER A 25 -21.05 -6.53 0.52
N LEU A 26 -20.41 -6.98 -0.56
CA LEU A 26 -20.74 -6.64 -1.94
C LEU A 26 -21.05 -7.94 -2.68
N THR A 27 -22.10 -7.93 -3.48
CA THR A 27 -22.43 -9.06 -4.36
C THR A 27 -22.42 -8.54 -5.80
N ASN A 28 -21.64 -9.19 -6.67
CA ASN A 28 -21.61 -8.79 -8.07
C ASN A 28 -22.74 -9.45 -8.85
N GLU A 29 -22.85 -9.14 -10.12
CA GLU A 29 -23.92 -9.63 -11.02
C GLU A 29 -23.88 -11.14 -11.20
N ASN A 30 -22.76 -11.79 -10.92
CA ASN A 30 -22.61 -13.25 -11.00
C ASN A 30 -22.93 -13.96 -9.69
N GLY A 31 -23.32 -13.21 -8.65
CA GLY A 31 -23.62 -13.78 -7.34
C GLY A 31 -22.41 -14.01 -6.46
N SER A 32 -21.21 -13.62 -6.88
CA SER A 32 -20.01 -13.72 -6.07
C SER A 32 -19.96 -12.60 -5.03
N HIS A 33 -19.41 -12.92 -3.85
CA HIS A 33 -19.39 -12.00 -2.72
C HIS A 33 -17.99 -11.46 -2.43
N SER A 34 -17.95 -10.23 -1.94
CA SER A 34 -16.78 -9.67 -1.27
C SER A 34 -17.22 -9.18 0.10
N ASP A 35 -16.54 -9.62 1.15
CA ASP A 35 -16.92 -9.32 2.53
C ASP A 35 -15.87 -8.46 3.20
N PHE A 36 -16.31 -7.57 4.10
CA PHE A 36 -15.46 -6.60 4.78
C PHE A 36 -15.69 -6.66 6.28
N SER A 37 -14.61 -6.63 7.05
CA SER A 37 -14.67 -6.60 8.50
C SER A 37 -13.86 -5.42 9.02
N TYR A 38 -14.32 -4.82 10.13
CA TYR A 38 -13.74 -3.62 10.70
C TYR A 38 -13.42 -3.82 12.17
N ASP A 39 -12.43 -3.09 12.68
CA ASP A 39 -12.14 -3.07 14.12
C ASP A 39 -13.00 -2.02 14.82
N ALA A 40 -12.80 -1.87 16.15
CA ALA A 40 -13.58 -0.97 16.99
C ALA A 40 -13.34 0.51 16.64
N LEU A 41 -12.27 0.83 15.89
CA LEU A 41 -11.93 2.18 15.46
C LEU A 41 -12.30 2.43 13.99
N ASP A 42 -13.20 1.61 13.43
CA ASP A 42 -13.71 1.74 12.05
C ASP A 42 -12.66 1.50 10.96
N ARG A 43 -11.57 0.79 11.27
CA ARG A 43 -10.53 0.49 10.30
C ARG A 43 -10.79 -0.88 9.69
N LEU A 44 -10.57 -1.00 8.37
CA LEU A 44 -10.73 -2.26 7.66
C LEU A 44 -9.65 -3.25 8.12
N VAL A 45 -10.06 -4.40 8.65
CA VAL A 45 -9.13 -5.43 9.12
C VAL A 45 -9.15 -6.70 8.27
N GLN A 46 -10.21 -6.92 7.51
CA GLN A 46 -10.28 -8.09 6.62
C GLN A 46 -11.18 -7.79 5.43
N GLN A 47 -10.76 -8.28 4.28
CA GLN A 47 -11.51 -8.18 3.04
C GLN A 47 -11.43 -9.52 2.31
N GLY A 48 -12.56 -10.13 2.02
CA GLY A 48 -12.66 -11.30 1.16
C GLY A 48 -13.07 -10.84 -0.24
N GLY A 49 -12.27 -11.16 -1.26
CA GLY A 49 -12.53 -10.75 -2.63
C GLY A 49 -13.51 -11.66 -3.36
N PHE A 50 -14.01 -11.21 -4.51
CA PHE A 50 -14.91 -11.97 -5.37
C PHE A 50 -14.27 -13.26 -5.89
N ASP A 51 -12.95 -13.33 -5.93
CA ASP A 51 -12.19 -14.49 -6.38
C ASP A 51 -11.89 -15.49 -5.27
N GLY A 52 -12.43 -15.28 -4.08
CA GLY A 52 -12.20 -16.13 -2.92
C GLY A 52 -10.93 -15.79 -2.13
N ARG A 53 -10.17 -14.78 -2.55
CA ARG A 53 -8.98 -14.33 -1.82
C ARG A 53 -9.37 -13.55 -0.58
N THR A 54 -8.61 -13.74 0.48
CA THR A 54 -8.81 -13.00 1.73
C THR A 54 -7.58 -12.14 2.01
N GLN A 55 -7.83 -10.86 2.28
CA GLN A 55 -6.81 -9.90 2.66
C GLN A 55 -7.06 -9.49 4.11
N ARG A 56 -6.00 -9.42 4.91
CA ARG A 56 -6.07 -9.02 6.31
C ARG A 56 -5.11 -7.88 6.56
N TYR A 57 -5.49 -6.98 7.48
CA TYR A 57 -4.74 -5.77 7.77
C TYR A 57 -4.56 -5.62 9.27
N HIS A 58 -3.37 -5.19 9.69
CA HIS A 58 -3.05 -4.93 11.09
C HIS A 58 -2.51 -3.51 11.22
N TYR A 59 -2.83 -2.86 12.33
CA TYR A 59 -2.48 -1.48 12.58
C TYR A 59 -1.77 -1.34 13.92
N ASP A 60 -0.94 -0.30 14.06
CA ASP A 60 -0.30 0.01 15.34
C ASP A 60 -1.26 0.85 16.21
N LEU A 61 -0.79 1.22 17.40
CA LEU A 61 -1.59 1.98 18.35
C LEU A 61 -1.95 3.38 17.87
N THR A 62 -1.20 3.90 16.90
CA THR A 62 -1.45 5.24 16.32
C THR A 62 -2.29 5.18 15.06
N GLY A 63 -2.67 3.98 14.61
CA GLY A 63 -3.54 3.81 13.45
C GLY A 63 -2.82 3.61 12.12
N LYS A 64 -1.48 3.44 12.14
CA LYS A 64 -0.74 3.17 10.91
C LYS A 64 -0.80 1.70 10.55
N LEU A 65 -0.91 1.40 9.25
CA LEU A 65 -0.89 0.04 8.74
C LEU A 65 0.52 -0.56 8.94
N THR A 66 0.61 -1.67 9.69
CA THR A 66 1.88 -2.32 9.97
C THR A 66 2.04 -3.64 9.22
N GLN A 67 0.95 -4.29 8.86
CA GLN A 67 1.01 -5.59 8.18
C GLN A 67 -0.22 -5.81 7.33
N SER A 68 -0.03 -6.39 6.15
CA SER A 68 -1.13 -6.97 5.37
C SER A 68 -0.80 -8.40 4.98
N GLU A 69 -1.83 -9.22 4.85
CA GLU A 69 -1.72 -10.60 4.40
C GLU A 69 -2.65 -10.81 3.22
N ASP A 70 -2.14 -11.41 2.15
CA ASP A 70 -2.91 -11.70 0.95
C ASP A 70 -2.45 -13.06 0.41
N GLU A 71 -3.24 -14.10 0.63
CA GLU A 71 -2.99 -15.47 0.10
C GLU A 71 -1.55 -15.95 0.33
N GLY A 72 -1.07 -15.80 1.57
CA GLY A 72 0.28 -16.24 1.94
C GLY A 72 1.37 -15.21 1.70
N LEU A 73 1.04 -14.06 1.12
CA LEU A 73 1.97 -12.94 1.03
C LEU A 73 1.80 -12.04 2.24
N VAL A 74 2.84 -11.94 3.06
CA VAL A 74 2.83 -11.10 4.25
C VAL A 74 3.71 -9.89 3.98
N THR A 75 3.09 -8.71 3.98
CA THR A 75 3.80 -7.44 3.80
C THR A 75 3.86 -6.73 5.15
N LEU A 76 5.07 -6.33 5.54
CA LEU A 76 5.31 -5.57 6.76
C LEU A 76 5.80 -4.17 6.38
N TRP A 77 5.23 -3.15 7.01
CA TRP A 77 5.63 -1.76 6.85
C TRP A 77 6.29 -1.25 8.12
N TYR A 78 7.38 -0.53 7.96
CA TYR A 78 8.18 0.00 9.06
C TYR A 78 8.22 1.53 9.00
N TYR A 79 8.22 2.16 10.15
CA TYR A 79 8.14 3.62 10.28
C TYR A 79 9.26 4.14 11.17
N ASP A 80 9.65 5.39 10.97
CA ASP A 80 10.63 6.06 11.82
C ASP A 80 9.94 6.73 13.03
N GLU A 81 10.71 7.44 13.84
CA GLU A 81 10.20 8.11 15.04
C GLU A 81 9.21 9.23 14.72
N SER A 82 9.22 9.73 13.50
CA SER A 82 8.30 10.77 13.03
C SER A 82 7.10 10.20 12.27
N ASP A 83 6.87 8.87 12.37
CA ASP A 83 5.75 8.16 11.74
C ASP A 83 5.80 8.18 10.20
N ARG A 84 6.99 8.32 9.62
CA ARG A 84 7.20 8.24 8.18
C ARG A 84 7.63 6.83 7.81
N ILE A 85 7.10 6.30 6.71
CA ILE A 85 7.47 4.97 6.24
C ILE A 85 8.94 4.94 5.83
N THR A 86 9.69 3.94 6.32
CA THR A 86 11.11 3.79 6.00
C THR A 86 11.38 2.61 5.08
N HIS A 87 10.67 1.52 5.24
CA HIS A 87 10.83 0.36 4.35
C HIS A 87 9.66 -0.58 4.49
N ARG A 88 9.57 -1.48 3.53
CA ARG A 88 8.54 -2.50 3.44
C ARG A 88 9.21 -3.82 3.08
N THR A 89 8.75 -4.91 3.68
CA THR A 89 9.20 -6.26 3.32
C THR A 89 8.01 -7.09 2.85
N VAL A 90 8.26 -8.04 1.97
CA VAL A 90 7.27 -9.02 1.53
C VAL A 90 7.85 -10.41 1.82
N ASN A 91 7.17 -11.17 2.68
CA ASN A 91 7.61 -12.48 3.15
C ASN A 91 9.05 -12.48 3.70
N GLY A 92 9.40 -11.38 4.41
CA GLY A 92 10.73 -11.23 4.99
C GLY A 92 11.80 -10.69 4.05
N GLU A 93 11.50 -10.51 2.76
CA GLU A 93 12.44 -9.97 1.79
C GLU A 93 12.22 -8.48 1.62
N PRO A 94 13.30 -7.68 1.55
CA PRO A 94 13.16 -6.23 1.33
C PRO A 94 12.47 -5.96 -0.01
N ALA A 95 11.43 -5.11 0.01
CA ALA A 95 10.69 -4.73 -1.20
C ALA A 95 10.98 -3.29 -1.59
N GLU A 96 10.76 -2.36 -0.67
CA GLU A 96 10.97 -0.94 -0.94
C GLU A 96 11.61 -0.26 0.26
N GLN A 97 12.35 0.82 -0.01
CA GLN A 97 12.95 1.66 1.02
C GLN A 97 12.69 3.13 0.68
N TRP A 98 12.47 3.93 1.72
CA TRP A 98 12.25 5.38 1.63
C TRP A 98 13.25 6.09 2.50
N GLN A 99 13.83 7.19 2.01
CA GLN A 99 14.77 8.01 2.77
C GLN A 99 14.31 9.46 2.78
N TYR A 100 14.65 10.18 3.85
CA TYR A 100 14.23 11.55 4.08
C TYR A 100 15.43 12.40 4.47
N ASP A 101 15.37 13.71 4.17
CA ASP A 101 16.41 14.65 4.58
C ASP A 101 16.11 15.21 5.98
N ASP A 102 16.94 16.13 6.43
CA ASP A 102 16.82 16.76 7.77
C ASP A 102 15.53 17.56 7.94
N HIS A 103 14.91 17.98 6.84
CA HIS A 103 13.62 18.68 6.85
C HIS A 103 12.43 17.72 6.91
N GLY A 104 12.68 16.42 6.73
CA GLY A 104 11.61 15.44 6.63
C GLY A 104 11.06 15.28 5.22
N TRP A 105 11.74 15.81 4.21
CA TRP A 105 11.31 15.68 2.82
C TRP A 105 11.83 14.37 2.23
N LEU A 106 11.01 13.70 1.44
CA LEU A 106 11.37 12.43 0.80
C LEU A 106 12.47 12.67 -0.24
N THR A 107 13.63 12.02 -0.07
CA THR A 107 14.76 12.15 -0.98
C THR A 107 14.92 10.96 -1.90
N ASP A 108 14.55 9.77 -1.44
CA ASP A 108 14.80 8.54 -2.22
C ASP A 108 13.73 7.51 -1.98
N ILE A 109 13.32 6.84 -3.06
CA ILE A 109 12.54 5.59 -3.00
C ILE A 109 13.31 4.58 -3.82
N SER A 110 13.55 3.39 -3.27
CA SER A 110 14.28 2.34 -3.97
C SER A 110 13.67 0.96 -3.74
N HIS A 111 13.92 0.06 -4.68
CA HIS A 111 13.53 -1.35 -4.56
C HIS A 111 14.51 -2.20 -5.36
N LEU A 112 14.53 -3.50 -5.06
CA LEU A 112 15.31 -4.46 -5.81
C LEU A 112 14.43 -5.09 -6.90
N SER A 113 14.94 -5.15 -8.12
CA SER A 113 14.27 -5.75 -9.26
C SER A 113 15.30 -6.51 -10.06
N GLU A 114 15.10 -7.82 -10.20
CA GLU A 114 15.98 -8.71 -10.97
C GLU A 114 17.46 -8.59 -10.59
N GLY A 115 17.72 -8.42 -9.29
CA GLY A 115 19.08 -8.31 -8.76
C GLY A 115 19.70 -6.92 -8.87
N HIS A 116 18.94 -5.94 -9.36
CA HIS A 116 19.38 -4.56 -9.46
C HIS A 116 18.60 -3.66 -8.51
N ARG A 117 19.23 -2.58 -8.03
CA ARG A 117 18.54 -1.56 -7.26
C ARG A 117 18.01 -0.49 -8.20
N VAL A 118 16.70 -0.35 -8.22
CA VAL A 118 16.01 0.70 -8.98
C VAL A 118 15.62 1.79 -7.97
N ALA A 119 16.01 3.02 -8.24
CA ALA A 119 15.78 4.12 -7.30
C ALA A 119 15.30 5.37 -8.03
N VAL A 120 14.51 6.16 -7.29
CA VAL A 120 14.13 7.51 -7.69
C VAL A 120 14.67 8.46 -6.62
N HIS A 121 15.37 9.49 -7.04
CA HIS A 121 15.96 10.49 -6.17
C HIS A 121 15.30 11.85 -6.43
N TYR A 122 14.98 12.57 -5.35
CA TYR A 122 14.27 13.84 -5.42
C TYR A 122 15.14 14.95 -4.87
N GLY A 123 15.16 16.10 -5.55
CA GLY A 123 15.85 17.30 -5.10
C GLY A 123 14.87 18.41 -4.80
N TYR A 124 15.21 19.26 -3.82
CA TYR A 124 14.33 20.33 -3.35
C TYR A 124 15.10 21.65 -3.22
N ASP A 125 14.37 22.77 -3.37
CA ASP A 125 14.93 24.09 -3.05
C ASP A 125 14.75 24.39 -1.54
N ASP A 126 15.19 25.56 -1.11
CA ASP A 126 15.16 25.97 0.30
C ASP A 126 13.74 26.06 0.86
N LYS A 127 12.73 26.15 -0.01
CA LYS A 127 11.33 26.29 0.38
C LYS A 127 10.57 24.97 0.32
N GLY A 128 11.26 23.86 0.04
CA GLY A 128 10.64 22.55 -0.03
C GLY A 128 9.96 22.25 -1.35
N ARG A 129 10.20 23.03 -2.39
CA ARG A 129 9.64 22.77 -3.71
C ARG A 129 10.53 21.81 -4.47
N LEU A 130 9.92 20.83 -5.14
CA LEU A 130 10.63 19.83 -5.93
C LEU A 130 11.35 20.52 -7.09
N THR A 131 12.68 20.37 -7.18
CA THR A 131 13.50 20.96 -8.24
C THR A 131 13.92 19.96 -9.30
N GLY A 132 13.90 18.68 -8.99
CA GLY A 132 14.29 17.66 -9.94
C GLY A 132 14.04 16.26 -9.45
N GLU A 133 14.08 15.33 -10.39
CA GLU A 133 13.90 13.91 -10.14
C GLU A 133 14.92 13.16 -10.99
N ARG A 134 15.59 12.18 -10.39
CA ARG A 134 16.56 11.35 -11.09
C ARG A 134 16.23 9.89 -10.83
N GLN A 135 16.13 9.10 -11.89
CA GLN A 135 15.93 7.66 -11.81
C GLN A 135 17.27 6.96 -12.06
N THR A 136 17.56 5.94 -11.29
CA THR A 136 18.82 5.20 -11.41
C THR A 136 18.57 3.71 -11.33
N VAL A 137 19.47 2.95 -11.99
CA VAL A 137 19.59 1.51 -11.81
C VAL A 137 21.03 1.24 -11.47
N GLU A 138 21.27 0.54 -10.38
CA GLU A 138 22.63 0.27 -9.92
C GLU A 138 22.81 -1.18 -9.44
N ASN A 139 24.05 -1.62 -9.39
CA ASN A 139 24.41 -2.90 -8.81
C ASN A 139 24.39 -2.73 -7.27
N PRO A 140 23.52 -3.46 -6.54
CA PRO A 140 23.39 -3.26 -5.10
C PRO A 140 24.61 -3.73 -4.29
N GLU A 141 25.45 -4.59 -4.87
CA GLU A 141 26.64 -5.10 -4.20
C GLU A 141 27.84 -4.17 -4.36
N THR A 142 28.02 -3.56 -5.53
CA THR A 142 29.18 -2.72 -5.84
C THR A 142 28.85 -1.24 -5.84
N GLY A 143 27.58 -0.87 -5.95
CA GLY A 143 27.16 0.51 -6.08
C GLY A 143 27.37 1.08 -7.48
N GLU A 144 27.77 0.25 -8.45
CA GLU A 144 28.02 0.72 -9.82
C GLU A 144 26.74 1.19 -10.46
N LEU A 145 26.78 2.42 -11.01
CA LEU A 145 25.65 3.01 -11.74
C LEU A 145 25.55 2.38 -13.14
N LEU A 146 24.44 1.71 -13.42
CA LEU A 146 24.22 1.03 -14.70
C LEU A 146 23.39 1.86 -15.66
N TRP A 147 22.53 2.74 -15.14
CA TRP A 147 21.65 3.57 -15.97
C TRP A 147 21.13 4.74 -15.13
N GLN A 148 20.90 5.87 -15.79
CA GLN A 148 20.25 7.00 -15.13
C GLN A 148 19.47 7.85 -16.13
N HIS A 149 18.45 8.55 -15.61
CA HIS A 149 17.62 9.49 -16.36
C HIS A 149 17.22 10.62 -15.40
N GLU A 150 17.34 11.86 -15.87
CA GLU A 150 16.98 13.04 -15.09
C GLU A 150 15.85 13.81 -15.78
N THR A 151 14.96 14.38 -14.96
CA THR A 151 13.90 15.28 -15.43
C THR A 151 13.85 16.57 -14.63
#